data_4fd7667251b653eb1b6be3f122b948f7
#
_entry.id   4fd7667251b653eb1b6be3f122b948f7
#
_cell.length_a   1.000
_cell.length_b   1.000
_cell.length_c   1.000
_cell.angle_alpha   90.00
_cell.angle_beta   90.00
_cell.angle_gamma   90.00
#
_symmetry.space_group_name_H-M   'P 1'
#
loop_
_entity.id
_entity.type
_entity.pdbx_description
1 polymer ?
#
loop_
_entity_poly.entity_id
_entity_poly.type
_entity_poly.pdbx_seq_one_letter_code
_entity_poly.pdbx_strand_id
1 'polypeptide(L)'
;MLAAEETQNKERPLRETVRDTLRTRIFEGHYAPGTRLVERDLAAEFNVSRLPVREALRMLRQEGLLSDRGARGAEVSSLSPKDVEDLFDVRQSLEVLACRLAAVRATPEDLGYLDGLLDEAERCLGKGAVMEAHRANSEFHDAITRIADNGFLKSALEPLQGRMHWLFRHVSDLPELIQEHRDLYEAIASGDPDRAAAQSASHIGKYREQFPDDFQKTEPALHRKKK
;
A
#
# COMPACT_ATOMS: atom_id res chain seq x y z
N MET A 1 5.77 8.90 41.55
CA MET A 1 4.95 8.98 40.33
C MET A 1 5.83 8.70 39.11
N LEU A 2 6.46 7.49 39.06
CA LEU A 2 7.39 7.05 38.00
C LEU A 2 7.29 5.53 37.79
N ALA A 3 6.06 4.97 37.81
CA ALA A 3 5.83 3.52 37.69
C ALA A 3 4.62 3.16 36.81
N ALA A 4 4.21 4.03 35.89
CA ALA A 4 3.02 3.82 35.05
C ALA A 4 3.27 3.84 33.53
N GLU A 5 4.52 4.00 33.06
CA GLU A 5 4.83 4.07 31.63
C GLU A 5 5.50 2.81 31.03
N GLU A 6 5.72 1.77 31.82
CA GLU A 6 6.44 0.56 31.37
C GLU A 6 5.54 -0.62 30.91
N THR A 7 4.22 -0.46 30.75
CA THR A 7 3.33 -1.62 30.53
C THR A 7 2.59 -1.66 29.20
N GLN A 8 3.06 -1.01 28.14
CA GLN A 8 2.45 -1.12 26.80
C GLN A 8 3.37 -1.51 25.65
N ASN A 9 4.59 -1.95 25.91
CA ASN A 9 5.40 -2.61 24.88
C ASN A 9 5.11 -4.13 24.90
N LYS A 10 3.91 -4.55 24.48
CA LYS A 10 3.69 -5.93 24.02
C LYS A 10 4.59 -6.07 22.80
N GLU A 11 5.74 -6.76 22.96
CA GLU A 11 6.65 -7.09 21.87
C GLU A 11 5.84 -7.59 20.67
N ARG A 12 5.87 -6.83 19.60
CA ARG A 12 5.23 -7.23 18.32
C ARG A 12 5.75 -8.63 17.98
N PRO A 13 4.89 -9.55 17.52
CA PRO A 13 5.35 -10.87 17.12
C PRO A 13 6.49 -10.75 16.10
N LEU A 14 7.56 -11.50 16.30
CA LEU A 14 8.77 -11.43 15.47
C LEU A 14 8.47 -11.61 13.97
N ARG A 15 7.46 -12.40 13.62
CA ARG A 15 6.97 -12.54 12.23
C ARG A 15 6.48 -11.22 11.64
N GLU A 16 5.86 -10.36 12.43
CA GLU A 16 5.37 -9.06 11.98
C GLU A 16 6.53 -8.07 11.80
N THR A 17 7.48 -8.07 12.70
CA THR A 17 8.71 -7.27 12.57
C THR A 17 9.48 -7.66 11.30
N VAL A 18 9.65 -8.96 11.04
CA VAL A 18 10.32 -9.47 9.83
C VAL A 18 9.52 -9.09 8.58
N ARG A 19 8.19 -9.26 8.60
CA ARG A 19 7.32 -8.85 7.50
C ARG A 19 7.46 -7.35 7.19
N ASP A 20 7.37 -6.50 8.20
CA ASP A 20 7.43 -5.04 8.02
C ASP A 20 8.81 -4.59 7.51
N THR A 21 9.88 -5.20 8.01
CA THR A 21 11.24 -4.95 7.51
C THR A 21 11.39 -5.37 6.04
N LEU A 22 10.89 -6.55 5.66
CA LEU A 22 10.92 -7.03 4.28
C LEU A 22 10.08 -6.14 3.38
N ARG A 23 8.88 -5.74 3.81
CA ARG A 23 8.00 -4.82 3.07
C ARG A 23 8.71 -3.49 2.78
N THR A 24 9.29 -2.87 3.81
CA THR A 24 10.08 -1.64 3.65
C THR A 24 11.22 -1.82 2.65
N ARG A 25 12.00 -2.89 2.74
CA ARG A 25 13.10 -3.17 1.83
C ARG A 25 12.66 -3.42 0.38
N ILE A 26 11.49 -4.04 0.18
CA ILE A 26 10.88 -4.18 -1.16
C ILE A 26 10.50 -2.79 -1.70
N PHE A 27 9.86 -1.97 -0.88
CA PHE A 27 9.46 -0.63 -1.29
C PHE A 27 10.65 0.31 -1.52
N GLU A 28 11.72 0.19 -0.80
CA GLU A 28 12.97 0.94 -1.02
C GLU A 28 13.79 0.41 -2.21
N GLY A 29 13.34 -0.68 -2.84
CA GLY A 29 14.03 -1.27 -4.00
C GLY A 29 15.26 -2.10 -3.63
N HIS A 30 15.50 -2.39 -2.35
CA HIS A 30 16.56 -3.29 -1.93
C HIS A 30 16.37 -4.71 -2.48
N TYR A 31 15.12 -5.15 -2.57
CA TYR A 31 14.73 -6.34 -3.30
C TYR A 31 13.90 -5.92 -4.52
N ALA A 32 14.56 -5.87 -5.69
CA ALA A 32 13.89 -5.51 -6.94
C ALA A 32 12.81 -6.56 -7.33
N PRO A 33 11.78 -6.17 -8.11
CA PRO A 33 10.83 -7.09 -8.71
C PRO A 33 11.54 -8.28 -9.39
N GLY A 34 11.02 -9.50 -9.21
CA GLY A 34 11.64 -10.72 -9.69
C GLY A 34 12.79 -11.27 -8.80
N THR A 35 13.17 -10.56 -7.74
CA THR A 35 14.18 -11.04 -6.80
C THR A 35 13.64 -12.24 -6.01
N ARG A 36 14.42 -13.32 -5.99
CA ARG A 36 14.10 -14.51 -5.21
C ARG A 36 14.48 -14.33 -3.74
N LEU A 37 13.55 -14.51 -2.85
CA LEU A 37 13.73 -14.47 -1.40
C LEU A 37 13.79 -15.90 -0.85
N VAL A 38 14.91 -16.27 -0.23
CA VAL A 38 15.17 -17.62 0.31
C VAL A 38 15.08 -17.58 1.83
N GLU A 39 14.20 -18.39 2.42
CA GLU A 39 13.97 -18.44 3.88
C GLU A 39 15.26 -18.57 4.70
N ARG A 40 16.19 -19.43 4.24
CA ARG A 40 17.47 -19.69 4.95
C ARG A 40 18.35 -18.46 4.99
N ASP A 41 18.43 -17.75 3.88
CA ASP A 41 19.35 -16.64 3.72
C ASP A 41 18.82 -15.41 4.49
N LEU A 42 17.48 -15.18 4.43
CA LEU A 42 16.81 -14.16 5.23
C LEU A 42 16.87 -14.46 6.74
N ALA A 43 16.74 -15.73 7.15
CA ALA A 43 16.86 -16.10 8.56
C ALA A 43 18.26 -15.81 9.10
N ALA A 44 19.31 -16.05 8.30
CA ALA A 44 20.69 -15.70 8.63
C ALA A 44 20.88 -14.18 8.67
N GLU A 45 20.35 -13.44 7.69
CA GLU A 45 20.48 -11.99 7.60
C GLU A 45 19.82 -11.27 8.79
N PHE A 46 18.61 -11.70 9.19
CA PHE A 46 17.88 -11.11 10.31
C PHE A 46 18.26 -11.71 11.68
N ASN A 47 19.17 -12.69 11.70
CA ASN A 47 19.57 -13.39 12.92
C ASN A 47 18.37 -13.99 13.69
N VAL A 48 17.44 -14.65 12.96
CA VAL A 48 16.26 -15.29 13.51
C VAL A 48 16.13 -16.75 13.04
N SER A 49 15.24 -17.52 13.65
CA SER A 49 14.90 -18.86 13.13
C SER A 49 14.10 -18.76 11.82
N ARG A 50 14.00 -19.87 11.08
CA ARG A 50 13.27 -19.92 9.79
C ARG A 50 11.76 -19.73 9.93
N LEU A 51 11.18 -20.07 11.09
CA LEU A 51 9.72 -20.04 11.27
C LEU A 51 9.14 -18.62 11.13
N PRO A 52 9.60 -17.57 11.87
CA PRO A 52 9.09 -16.22 11.69
C PRO A 52 9.31 -15.66 10.28
N VAL A 53 10.41 -16.04 9.59
CA VAL A 53 10.65 -15.66 8.20
C VAL A 53 9.62 -16.29 7.27
N ARG A 54 9.34 -17.59 7.41
CA ARG A 54 8.33 -18.29 6.62
C ARG A 54 6.95 -17.69 6.79
N GLU A 55 6.57 -17.37 8.04
CA GLU A 55 5.29 -16.70 8.32
C GLU A 55 5.23 -15.29 7.71
N ALA A 56 6.30 -14.51 7.82
CA ALA A 56 6.42 -13.19 7.19
C ALA A 56 6.28 -13.25 5.66
N LEU A 57 6.98 -14.20 5.01
CA LEU A 57 6.86 -14.40 3.57
C LEU A 57 5.44 -14.83 3.16
N ARG A 58 4.76 -15.65 3.99
CA ARG A 58 3.36 -16.01 3.75
C ARG A 58 2.44 -14.77 3.82
N MET A 59 2.64 -13.90 4.82
CA MET A 59 1.87 -12.65 4.95
C MET A 59 2.09 -11.74 3.74
N LEU A 60 3.34 -11.56 3.29
CA LEU A 60 3.66 -10.76 2.10
C LEU A 60 3.08 -11.34 0.79
N ARG A 61 2.90 -12.68 0.72
CA ARG A 61 2.16 -13.30 -0.40
C ARG A 61 0.67 -12.96 -0.34
N GLN A 62 0.07 -12.99 0.84
CA GLN A 62 -1.33 -12.60 1.02
C GLN A 62 -1.56 -11.14 0.62
N GLU A 63 -0.58 -10.26 0.88
CA GLU A 63 -0.58 -8.86 0.46
C GLU A 63 -0.24 -8.68 -1.04
N GLY A 64 0.08 -9.73 -1.77
CA GLY A 64 0.43 -9.67 -3.19
C GLY A 64 1.82 -9.12 -3.51
N LEU A 65 2.64 -8.80 -2.49
CA LEU A 65 4.03 -8.35 -2.67
C LEU A 65 4.97 -9.46 -3.13
N LEU A 66 4.61 -10.71 -2.83
CA LEU A 66 5.37 -11.88 -3.27
C LEU A 66 4.48 -12.81 -4.07
N SER A 67 5.05 -13.48 -5.06
CA SER A 67 4.42 -14.50 -5.89
C SER A 67 5.06 -15.86 -5.68
N ASP A 68 4.29 -16.95 -5.92
CA ASP A 68 4.76 -18.32 -5.96
C ASP A 68 5.21 -18.66 -7.40
N ARG A 69 6.41 -18.32 -7.79
CA ARG A 69 7.02 -18.83 -9.02
C ARG A 69 7.99 -19.94 -8.70
N GLY A 70 7.46 -21.17 -8.67
CA GLY A 70 8.25 -22.40 -8.60
C GLY A 70 8.46 -23.00 -7.20
N ALA A 71 8.88 -24.25 -7.15
CA ALA A 71 8.89 -25.16 -5.99
C ALA A 71 9.84 -24.76 -4.83
N ARG A 72 10.54 -23.62 -4.85
CA ARG A 72 11.59 -23.32 -3.87
C ARG A 72 11.72 -21.83 -3.52
N GLY A 73 10.71 -21.21 -2.97
CA GLY A 73 10.85 -19.86 -2.38
C GLY A 73 9.78 -18.87 -2.84
N ALA A 74 9.87 -17.65 -2.31
CA ALA A 74 9.07 -16.51 -2.69
C ALA A 74 9.87 -15.65 -3.69
N GLU A 75 9.17 -14.97 -4.59
CA GLU A 75 9.75 -14.02 -5.54
C GLU A 75 9.02 -12.68 -5.38
N VAL A 76 9.74 -11.58 -5.36
CA VAL A 76 9.12 -10.24 -5.34
C VAL A 76 8.26 -10.09 -6.58
N SER A 77 6.99 -9.72 -6.40
CA SER A 77 6.03 -9.57 -7.49
C SER A 77 6.52 -8.52 -8.49
N SER A 78 6.36 -8.83 -9.77
CA SER A 78 6.54 -7.90 -10.88
C SER A 78 5.21 -7.73 -11.58
N LEU A 79 4.90 -6.52 -12.03
CA LEU A 79 3.69 -6.23 -12.79
C LEU A 79 4.09 -5.97 -14.26
N SER A 80 3.42 -6.64 -15.19
CA SER A 80 3.48 -6.26 -16.59
C SER A 80 2.57 -5.05 -16.84
N PRO A 81 2.71 -4.33 -17.97
CA PRO A 81 1.78 -3.26 -18.33
C PRO A 81 0.32 -3.72 -18.32
N LYS A 82 0.06 -4.96 -18.78
CA LYS A 82 -1.29 -5.54 -18.73
C LYS A 82 -1.76 -5.77 -17.30
N ASP A 83 -0.89 -6.27 -16.39
CA ASP A 83 -1.26 -6.47 -14.98
C ASP A 83 -1.62 -5.14 -14.32
N VAL A 84 -0.96 -4.05 -14.71
CA VAL A 84 -1.25 -2.70 -14.22
C VAL A 84 -2.62 -2.24 -14.69
N GLU A 85 -2.95 -2.40 -15.99
CA GLU A 85 -4.27 -2.07 -16.52
C GLU A 85 -5.37 -2.88 -15.84
N ASP A 86 -5.20 -4.20 -15.73
CA ASP A 86 -6.15 -5.09 -15.05
C ASP A 86 -6.34 -4.68 -13.57
N LEU A 87 -5.26 -4.26 -12.91
CA LEU A 87 -5.31 -3.77 -11.53
C LEU A 87 -6.11 -2.47 -11.41
N PHE A 88 -5.96 -1.54 -12.36
CA PHE A 88 -6.76 -0.30 -12.39
C PHE A 88 -8.25 -0.56 -12.58
N ASP A 89 -8.64 -1.52 -13.42
CA ASP A 89 -10.05 -1.91 -13.61
C ASP A 89 -10.67 -2.43 -12.31
N VAL A 90 -9.92 -3.25 -11.56
CA VAL A 90 -10.35 -3.77 -10.26
C VAL A 90 -10.39 -2.66 -9.22
N ARG A 91 -9.36 -1.80 -9.15
CA ARG A 91 -9.32 -0.64 -8.25
C ARG A 91 -10.53 0.25 -8.44
N GLN A 92 -10.84 0.63 -9.69
CA GLN A 92 -11.97 1.50 -9.99
C GLN A 92 -13.29 0.92 -9.45
N SER A 93 -13.47 -0.39 -9.51
CA SER A 93 -14.67 -1.02 -9.01
C SER A 93 -14.72 -1.07 -7.48
N LEU A 94 -13.62 -1.44 -6.84
CA LEU A 94 -13.57 -1.72 -5.40
C LEU A 94 -13.32 -0.45 -4.56
N GLU A 95 -12.42 0.44 -4.99
CA GLU A 95 -12.12 1.67 -4.24
C GLU A 95 -13.27 2.69 -4.35
N VAL A 96 -13.95 2.77 -5.49
CA VAL A 96 -15.17 3.59 -5.63
C VAL A 96 -16.25 3.10 -4.66
N LEU A 97 -16.43 1.79 -4.52
CA LEU A 97 -17.33 1.21 -3.53
C LEU A 97 -16.87 1.53 -2.09
N ALA A 98 -15.56 1.45 -1.81
CA ALA A 98 -15.01 1.79 -0.49
C ALA A 98 -15.32 3.25 -0.10
N CYS A 99 -15.07 4.19 -1.00
CA CYS A 99 -15.33 5.62 -0.76
C CYS A 99 -16.83 5.91 -0.58
N ARG A 100 -17.68 5.27 -1.39
CA ARG A 100 -19.14 5.37 -1.26
C ARG A 100 -19.62 4.91 0.11
N LEU A 101 -19.12 3.77 0.60
CA LEU A 101 -19.48 3.23 1.90
C LEU A 101 -18.88 4.07 3.04
N ALA A 102 -17.64 4.52 2.90
CA ALA A 102 -16.99 5.38 3.89
C ALA A 102 -17.75 6.68 4.10
N ALA A 103 -18.25 7.32 3.04
CA ALA A 103 -19.04 8.55 3.16
C ALA A 103 -20.29 8.37 4.04
N VAL A 104 -20.90 7.19 4.05
CA VAL A 104 -22.11 6.91 4.85
C VAL A 104 -21.78 6.43 6.26
N ARG A 105 -20.58 5.86 6.49
CA ARG A 105 -20.22 5.14 7.72
C ARG A 105 -19.18 5.83 8.58
N ALA A 106 -18.46 6.81 8.01
CA ALA A 106 -17.41 7.52 8.73
C ALA A 106 -17.94 8.21 9.99
N THR A 107 -17.28 8.01 11.09
CA THR A 107 -17.48 8.77 12.33
C THR A 107 -16.61 10.03 12.31
N PRO A 108 -16.89 11.02 13.18
CA PRO A 108 -16.02 12.19 13.33
C PRO A 108 -14.57 11.82 13.67
N GLU A 109 -14.35 10.71 14.41
CA GLU A 109 -13.00 10.21 14.71
C GLU A 109 -12.31 9.66 13.48
N ASP A 110 -13.03 8.90 12.64
CA ASP A 110 -12.51 8.40 11.37
C ASP A 110 -12.11 9.54 10.43
N LEU A 111 -12.95 10.58 10.32
CA LEU A 111 -12.65 11.76 9.52
C LEU A 111 -11.43 12.51 10.04
N GLY A 112 -11.31 12.68 11.37
CA GLY A 112 -10.12 13.26 11.99
C GLY A 112 -8.85 12.44 11.73
N TYR A 113 -8.96 11.11 11.69
CA TYR A 113 -7.84 10.24 11.34
C TYR A 113 -7.41 10.39 9.89
N LEU A 114 -8.36 10.41 8.94
CA LEU A 114 -8.08 10.63 7.51
C LEU A 114 -7.41 11.99 7.27
N ASP A 115 -7.91 13.04 7.87
CA ASP A 115 -7.34 14.40 7.78
C ASP A 115 -5.90 14.43 8.32
N GLY A 116 -5.67 13.82 9.48
CA GLY A 116 -4.34 13.71 10.06
C GLY A 116 -3.32 12.95 9.20
N LEU A 117 -3.76 11.97 8.40
CA LEU A 117 -2.88 11.28 7.45
C LEU A 117 -2.47 12.18 6.29
N LEU A 118 -3.37 13.03 5.81
CA LEU A 118 -3.06 14.01 4.76
C LEU A 118 -2.12 15.09 5.27
N ASP A 119 -2.35 15.63 6.47
CA ASP A 119 -1.45 16.56 7.14
C ASP A 119 -0.04 15.96 7.32
N GLU A 120 0.02 14.68 7.71
CA GLU A 120 1.31 13.96 7.84
C GLU A 120 2.02 13.83 6.49
N ALA A 121 1.30 13.49 5.40
CA ALA A 121 1.85 13.39 4.06
C ALA A 121 2.43 14.74 3.59
N GLU A 122 1.68 15.84 3.76
CA GLU A 122 2.13 17.20 3.44
C GLU A 122 3.36 17.60 4.25
N ARG A 123 3.33 17.33 5.56
CA ARG A 123 4.44 17.64 6.47
C ARG A 123 5.71 16.88 6.12
N CYS A 124 5.57 15.59 5.76
CA CYS A 124 6.69 14.75 5.34
C CYS A 124 7.28 15.25 4.01
N LEU A 125 6.42 15.61 3.06
CA LEU A 125 6.84 16.15 1.78
C LEU A 125 7.60 17.49 1.94
N GLY A 126 7.08 18.39 2.78
CA GLY A 126 7.73 19.67 3.09
C GLY A 126 9.12 19.53 3.74
N LYS A 127 9.43 18.36 4.32
CA LYS A 127 10.75 18.00 4.89
C LYS A 127 11.63 17.19 3.94
N GLY A 128 11.16 16.88 2.73
CA GLY A 128 11.84 15.99 1.80
C GLY A 128 11.81 14.52 2.19
N ALA A 129 10.98 14.13 3.16
CA ALA A 129 10.79 12.75 3.62
C ALA A 129 9.76 12.02 2.72
N VAL A 130 10.18 11.78 1.46
CA VAL A 130 9.31 11.28 0.39
C VAL A 130 8.72 9.90 0.70
N MET A 131 9.52 8.99 1.29
CA MET A 131 9.05 7.63 1.61
C MET A 131 7.99 7.63 2.71
N GLU A 132 8.12 8.52 3.70
CA GLU A 132 7.13 8.71 4.76
C GLU A 132 5.84 9.31 4.20
N ALA A 133 5.93 10.24 3.24
CA ALA A 133 4.77 10.77 2.54
C ALA A 133 4.03 9.67 1.77
N HIS A 134 4.74 8.82 1.04
CA HIS A 134 4.13 7.65 0.38
C HIS A 134 3.48 6.68 1.36
N ARG A 135 4.08 6.48 2.54
CA ARG A 135 3.50 5.62 3.57
C ARG A 135 2.18 6.19 4.10
N ALA A 136 2.14 7.49 4.41
CA ALA A 136 0.92 8.16 4.85
C ALA A 136 -0.18 8.10 3.77
N ASN A 137 0.21 8.29 2.51
CA ASN A 137 -0.67 8.12 1.35
C ASN A 137 -1.27 6.70 1.24
N SER A 138 -0.47 5.66 1.40
CA SER A 138 -0.95 4.28 1.38
C SER A 138 -1.91 3.99 2.54
N GLU A 139 -1.58 4.50 3.74
CA GLU A 139 -2.42 4.35 4.93
C GLU A 139 -3.77 5.07 4.78
N PHE A 140 -3.83 6.19 4.03
CA PHE A 140 -5.07 6.89 3.73
C PHE A 140 -6.06 5.98 2.97
N HIS A 141 -5.62 5.28 1.93
CA HIS A 141 -6.46 4.32 1.20
C HIS A 141 -6.88 3.11 2.06
N ASP A 142 -5.94 2.60 2.86
CA ASP A 142 -6.23 1.49 3.77
C ASP A 142 -7.26 1.91 4.84
N ALA A 143 -7.19 3.16 5.32
CA ALA A 143 -8.15 3.73 6.27
C ALA A 143 -9.55 3.83 5.67
N ILE A 144 -9.69 4.33 4.44
CA ILE A 144 -10.99 4.37 3.73
C ILE A 144 -11.59 2.96 3.63
N THR A 145 -10.78 1.95 3.31
CA THR A 145 -11.23 0.55 3.24
C THR A 145 -11.70 0.03 4.61
N ARG A 146 -11.04 0.43 5.70
CA ARG A 146 -11.49 0.08 7.06
C ARG A 146 -12.80 0.75 7.43
N ILE A 147 -12.92 2.05 7.14
CA ILE A 147 -14.13 2.85 7.41
C ILE A 147 -15.33 2.33 6.62
N ALA A 148 -15.11 1.83 5.40
CA ALA A 148 -16.14 1.19 4.60
C ALA A 148 -16.79 -0.01 5.31
N ASP A 149 -16.15 -0.60 6.32
CA ASP A 149 -16.63 -1.69 7.17
C ASP A 149 -17.37 -2.79 6.39
N ASN A 150 -16.73 -3.27 5.31
CA ASN A 150 -17.26 -4.32 4.46
C ASN A 150 -16.23 -5.46 4.38
N GLY A 151 -16.48 -6.56 5.10
CA GLY A 151 -15.57 -7.69 5.19
C GLY A 151 -15.27 -8.34 3.84
N PHE A 152 -16.22 -8.40 2.91
CA PHE A 152 -16.00 -8.95 1.57
C PHE A 152 -15.14 -8.03 0.72
N LEU A 153 -15.39 -6.71 0.78
CA LEU A 153 -14.57 -5.71 0.10
C LEU A 153 -13.13 -5.75 0.60
N LYS A 154 -12.94 -5.79 1.92
CA LYS A 154 -11.60 -5.91 2.53
C LYS A 154 -10.90 -7.18 2.06
N SER A 155 -11.58 -8.34 2.08
CA SER A 155 -10.99 -9.60 1.61
C SER A 155 -10.65 -9.60 0.12
N ALA A 156 -11.39 -8.85 -0.71
CA ALA A 156 -11.10 -8.70 -2.14
C ALA A 156 -9.89 -7.77 -2.38
N LEU A 157 -9.72 -6.71 -1.57
CA LEU A 157 -8.62 -5.75 -1.69
C LEU A 157 -7.30 -6.26 -1.06
N GLU A 158 -7.37 -7.06 0.01
CA GLU A 158 -6.19 -7.54 0.75
C GLU A 158 -5.08 -8.13 -0.16
N PRO A 159 -5.36 -9.02 -1.12
CA PRO A 159 -4.32 -9.58 -2.00
C PRO A 159 -3.78 -8.57 -3.04
N LEU A 160 -4.40 -7.40 -3.18
CA LEU A 160 -4.00 -6.35 -4.10
C LEU A 160 -3.23 -5.22 -3.42
N GLN A 161 -3.36 -5.07 -2.10
CA GLN A 161 -2.79 -3.95 -1.33
C GLN A 161 -1.30 -3.74 -1.60
N GLY A 162 -0.50 -4.80 -1.52
CA GLY A 162 0.94 -4.68 -1.76
C GLY A 162 1.29 -4.20 -3.17
N ARG A 163 0.50 -4.62 -4.19
CA ARG A 163 0.67 -4.16 -5.57
C ARG A 163 0.25 -2.70 -5.72
N MET A 164 -0.83 -2.29 -5.06
CA MET A 164 -1.31 -0.91 -5.06
C MET A 164 -0.31 0.02 -4.37
N HIS A 165 0.19 -0.36 -3.19
CA HIS A 165 1.23 0.41 -2.49
C HIS A 165 2.52 0.50 -3.31
N TRP A 166 2.88 -0.56 -4.06
CA TRP A 166 4.00 -0.51 -4.98
C TRP A 166 3.76 0.46 -6.14
N LEU A 167 2.55 0.50 -6.70
CA LEU A 167 2.17 1.48 -7.72
C LEU A 167 2.25 2.91 -7.17
N PHE A 168 1.68 3.18 -6.00
CA PHE A 168 1.60 4.52 -5.40
C PHE A 168 2.98 5.15 -5.19
N ARG A 169 4.01 4.36 -4.88
CA ARG A 169 5.36 4.90 -4.71
C ARG A 169 6.01 5.42 -6.00
N HIS A 170 5.47 5.10 -7.16
CA HIS A 170 5.98 5.53 -8.46
C HIS A 170 5.32 6.83 -8.95
N VAL A 171 4.47 7.44 -8.15
CA VAL A 171 3.91 8.76 -8.44
C VAL A 171 5.01 9.80 -8.33
N SER A 172 5.22 10.56 -9.40
CA SER A 172 6.23 11.61 -9.46
C SER A 172 5.75 12.94 -8.88
N ASP A 173 4.44 13.24 -8.99
CA ASP A 173 3.83 14.47 -8.49
C ASP A 173 3.03 14.24 -7.21
N LEU A 174 3.76 14.09 -6.09
CA LEU A 174 3.13 13.94 -4.78
C LEU A 174 2.30 15.15 -4.32
N PRO A 175 2.69 16.40 -4.57
CA PRO A 175 1.85 17.55 -4.26
C PRO A 175 0.47 17.49 -4.90
N GLU A 176 0.39 17.20 -6.21
CA GLU A 176 -0.87 17.06 -6.92
C GLU A 176 -1.70 15.89 -6.37
N LEU A 177 -1.05 14.74 -6.13
CA LEU A 177 -1.70 13.57 -5.55
C LEU A 177 -2.31 13.86 -4.17
N ILE A 178 -1.59 14.56 -3.29
CA ILE A 178 -2.09 14.90 -1.96
C ILE A 178 -3.30 15.85 -2.08
N GLN A 179 -3.28 16.80 -3.02
CA GLN A 179 -4.44 17.67 -3.26
C GLN A 179 -5.66 16.87 -3.73
N GLU A 180 -5.48 15.90 -4.63
CA GLU A 180 -6.58 15.01 -5.06
C GLU A 180 -7.15 14.19 -3.89
N HIS A 181 -6.30 13.78 -2.95
CA HIS A 181 -6.77 13.10 -1.74
C HIS A 181 -7.49 14.04 -0.77
N ARG A 182 -7.13 15.33 -0.70
CA ARG A 182 -7.93 16.34 0.01
C ARG A 182 -9.33 16.44 -0.58
N ASP A 183 -9.44 16.52 -1.90
CA ASP A 183 -10.73 16.56 -2.60
C ASP A 183 -11.56 15.30 -2.32
N LEU A 184 -10.90 14.13 -2.27
CA LEU A 184 -11.55 12.86 -1.93
C LEU A 184 -12.01 12.82 -0.48
N TYR A 185 -11.18 13.29 0.44
CA TYR A 185 -11.53 13.45 1.86
C TYR A 185 -12.75 14.34 2.03
N GLU A 186 -12.78 15.53 1.39
CA GLU A 186 -13.93 16.43 1.43
C GLU A 186 -15.22 15.79 0.91
N ALA A 187 -15.10 14.98 -0.16
CA ALA A 187 -16.23 14.25 -0.70
C ALA A 187 -16.76 13.20 0.30
N ILE A 188 -15.87 12.44 0.98
CA ILE A 188 -16.25 11.49 2.03
C ILE A 188 -16.85 12.23 3.24
N ALA A 189 -16.22 13.30 3.69
CA ALA A 189 -16.65 14.08 4.85
C ALA A 189 -18.01 14.78 4.63
N SER A 190 -18.40 15.00 3.38
CA SER A 190 -19.74 15.55 3.07
C SER A 190 -20.89 14.58 3.39
N GLY A 191 -20.61 13.28 3.59
CA GLY A 191 -21.64 12.27 3.81
C GLY A 191 -22.42 11.88 2.55
N ASP A 192 -22.05 12.42 1.37
CA ASP A 192 -22.70 12.11 0.09
C ASP A 192 -21.98 10.96 -0.61
N PRO A 193 -22.61 9.76 -0.66
CA PRO A 193 -21.99 8.58 -1.25
C PRO A 193 -21.78 8.69 -2.77
N ASP A 194 -22.61 9.43 -3.48
CA ASP A 194 -22.48 9.59 -4.93
C ASP A 194 -21.36 10.58 -5.26
N ARG A 195 -21.21 11.63 -4.48
CA ARG A 195 -20.08 12.58 -4.58
C ARG A 195 -18.75 11.85 -4.29
N ALA A 196 -18.68 11.06 -3.22
CA ALA A 196 -17.49 10.31 -2.86
C ALA A 196 -17.12 9.28 -3.95
N ALA A 197 -18.11 8.58 -4.50
CA ALA A 197 -17.91 7.65 -5.61
C ALA A 197 -17.39 8.34 -6.88
N ALA A 198 -17.97 9.49 -7.25
CA ALA A 198 -17.55 10.25 -8.43
C ALA A 198 -16.12 10.78 -8.28
N GLN A 199 -15.78 11.33 -7.09
CA GLN A 199 -14.44 11.82 -6.82
C GLN A 199 -13.39 10.71 -6.83
N SER A 200 -13.70 9.53 -6.25
CA SER A 200 -12.83 8.37 -6.30
C SER A 200 -12.58 7.89 -7.73
N ALA A 201 -13.63 7.81 -8.56
CA ALA A 201 -13.51 7.41 -9.96
C ALA A 201 -12.64 8.40 -10.77
N SER A 202 -12.81 9.71 -10.54
CA SER A 202 -11.98 10.76 -11.16
C SER A 202 -10.51 10.64 -10.77
N HIS A 203 -10.23 10.48 -9.47
CA HIS A 203 -8.89 10.30 -8.93
C HIS A 203 -8.17 9.09 -9.56
N ILE A 204 -8.84 7.92 -9.59
CA ILE A 204 -8.26 6.70 -10.17
C ILE A 204 -8.03 6.87 -11.68
N GLY A 205 -8.95 7.54 -12.39
CA GLY A 205 -8.83 7.81 -13.82
C GLY A 205 -7.61 8.66 -14.16
N LYS A 206 -7.40 9.76 -13.47
CA LYS A 206 -6.22 10.63 -13.65
C LYS A 206 -4.92 9.87 -13.40
N TYR A 207 -4.87 9.10 -12.32
CA TYR A 207 -3.70 8.30 -11.99
C TYR A 207 -3.39 7.24 -13.06
N ARG A 208 -4.43 6.61 -13.62
CA ARG A 208 -4.29 5.65 -14.73
C ARG A 208 -3.68 6.30 -15.97
N GLU A 209 -4.04 7.55 -16.29
CA GLU A 209 -3.51 8.27 -17.45
C GLU A 209 -2.03 8.62 -17.29
N GLN A 210 -1.60 8.96 -16.10
CA GLN A 210 -0.21 9.34 -15.79
C GLN A 210 0.75 8.14 -15.70
N PHE A 211 0.22 6.97 -15.30
CA PHE A 211 1.04 5.81 -14.92
C PHE A 211 1.88 5.19 -16.05
N PRO A 212 1.45 5.07 -17.32
CA PRO A 212 2.23 4.46 -18.40
C PRO A 212 3.57 5.14 -18.63
N ASP A 213 3.65 6.45 -18.51
CA ASP A 213 4.87 7.23 -18.73
C ASP A 213 5.88 7.08 -17.59
N ASP A 214 5.41 6.98 -16.36
CA ASP A 214 6.25 6.82 -15.17
C ASP A 214 6.77 5.39 -15.03
N PHE A 215 5.97 4.38 -15.36
CA PHE A 215 6.38 2.98 -15.34
C PHE A 215 7.51 2.65 -16.32
N GLN A 216 7.45 3.22 -17.54
CA GLN A 216 8.48 3.05 -18.55
C GLN A 216 9.81 3.73 -18.18
N LYS A 217 9.78 4.81 -17.39
CA LYS A 217 10.97 5.53 -16.93
C LYS A 217 11.69 4.84 -15.79
N THR A 218 10.97 4.12 -14.94
CA THR A 218 11.50 3.56 -13.68
C THR A 218 12.02 2.13 -13.82
N GLU A 219 11.60 1.36 -14.83
CA GLU A 219 12.00 -0.04 -15.04
C GLU A 219 12.60 -0.36 -16.44
N PRO A 220 13.66 0.32 -16.90
CA PRO A 220 14.27 -0.01 -18.21
C PRO A 220 15.05 -1.34 -18.23
N ALA A 221 15.29 -2.00 -17.10
CA ALA A 221 16.30 -3.06 -17.00
C ALA A 221 15.75 -4.49 -16.92
N LEU A 222 14.51 -4.73 -16.48
CA LEU A 222 14.01 -6.08 -16.16
C LEU A 222 13.50 -6.88 -17.36
N HIS A 223 13.11 -6.23 -18.45
CA HIS A 223 12.61 -6.91 -19.66
C HIS A 223 13.70 -7.26 -20.70
N ARG A 224 14.97 -6.91 -20.48
CA ARG A 224 16.06 -7.19 -21.44
C ARG A 224 16.79 -8.52 -21.29
N LYS A 225 16.43 -9.38 -20.36
CA LYS A 225 17.06 -10.71 -20.24
C LYS A 225 16.08 -11.85 -20.42
N LYS A 226 15.52 -11.99 -21.63
CA LYS A 226 15.05 -13.27 -22.19
C LYS A 226 15.10 -13.17 -23.71
N LYS A 227 16.26 -13.42 -24.30
CA LYS A 227 16.45 -14.06 -25.59
C LYS A 227 17.48 -15.13 -25.43
#